data_5a5f2a4572b6a1255fb7cf6424a424db
#
_entry.id   5a5f2a4572b6a1255fb7cf6424a424db
#
_cell.length_a   1.000
_cell.length_b   1.000
_cell.length_c   1.000
_cell.angle_alpha   90.00
_cell.angle_beta   90.00
_cell.angle_gamma   90.00
#
_symmetry.space_group_name_H-M   'P 1'
#
loop_
_entity.id
_entity.type
_entity.pdbx_description
1 polymer ?
#
loop_
_entity_poly.entity_id
_entity_poly.type
_entity_poly.pdbx_seq_one_letter_code
_entity_poly.pdbx_strand_id
1 'polypeptide(L)'
;MDTEPDFSIVTPSYNYASYVRECIESVKNQEGATFEHIIQDAGSTDGTLDILNSYPHLKLHVEKDSGMSEGINRGFRKARGKWVMWLNTDDRLLPGALAAVKAFADSRPDADIVHGAWTFIGPDGALQRPMKALPYSLNMHIWYGTYLASTALFLRRSTTIEEGFL
;
A
#
# COMPACT_ATOMS: atom_id res chain seq x y z
N MET A 1 2.92 14.08 -21.75
CA MET A 1 1.70 13.39 -21.30
C MET A 1 2.08 12.59 -20.07
N ASP A 2 1.49 12.90 -18.91
CA ASP A 2 1.70 12.10 -17.70
C ASP A 2 1.10 10.72 -17.94
N THR A 3 1.96 9.73 -18.12
CA THR A 3 1.52 8.34 -18.29
C THR A 3 0.93 7.83 -17.00
N GLU A 4 -0.16 7.09 -17.07
CA GLU A 4 -0.77 6.40 -15.94
C GLU A 4 0.27 5.46 -15.30
N PRO A 5 0.60 5.59 -14.00
CA PRO A 5 1.55 4.68 -13.36
C PRO A 5 0.95 3.27 -13.22
N ASP A 6 1.83 2.27 -13.08
CA ASP A 6 1.37 0.90 -12.82
C ASP A 6 0.68 0.81 -11.45
N PHE A 7 1.23 1.50 -10.44
CA PHE A 7 0.73 1.43 -9.06
C PHE A 7 0.51 2.80 -8.43
N SER A 8 -0.52 2.90 -7.57
CA SER A 8 -0.64 3.91 -6.54
C SER A 8 -0.56 3.25 -5.17
N ILE A 9 0.46 3.62 -4.40
CA ILE A 9 0.62 3.19 -3.03
C ILE A 9 0.08 4.28 -2.12
N VAL A 10 -0.93 3.97 -1.30
CA VAL A 10 -1.54 4.89 -0.34
C VAL A 10 -1.08 4.54 1.05
N THR A 11 -0.48 5.48 1.77
CA THR A 11 -0.05 5.31 3.15
C THR A 11 -0.84 6.26 4.05
N PRO A 12 -1.77 5.73 4.88
CA PRO A 12 -2.39 6.52 5.94
C PRO A 12 -1.35 6.76 7.04
N SER A 13 -1.28 7.98 7.59
CA SER A 13 -0.27 8.35 8.58
C SER A 13 -0.86 9.22 9.68
N TYR A 14 -0.49 8.91 10.93
CA TYR A 14 -0.77 9.77 12.09
C TYR A 14 0.18 9.45 13.24
N ASN A 15 1.15 10.35 13.52
CA ASN A 15 2.15 10.20 14.59
C ASN A 15 3.00 8.92 14.51
N TYR A 16 3.66 8.71 13.36
CA TYR A 16 4.49 7.55 13.07
C TYR A 16 5.94 7.91 12.73
N ALA A 17 6.51 8.95 13.34
CA ALA A 17 7.88 9.42 13.06
C ALA A 17 8.95 8.31 13.12
N SER A 18 8.76 7.33 14.02
CA SER A 18 9.72 6.22 14.20
C SER A 18 9.76 5.23 13.04
N TYR A 19 8.69 5.12 12.23
CA TYR A 19 8.55 4.07 11.20
C TYR A 19 8.45 4.62 9.78
N VAL A 20 7.92 5.84 9.61
CA VAL A 20 7.55 6.39 8.32
C VAL A 20 8.69 6.42 7.31
N ARG A 21 9.93 6.64 7.77
CA ARG A 21 11.11 6.67 6.90
C ARG A 21 11.35 5.33 6.21
N GLU A 22 11.28 4.23 6.96
CA GLU A 22 11.49 2.89 6.42
C GLU A 22 10.38 2.50 5.43
N CYS A 23 9.14 2.86 5.73
CA CYS A 23 8.02 2.70 4.81
C CYS A 23 8.29 3.43 3.48
N ILE A 24 8.61 4.73 3.52
CA ILE A 24 8.87 5.54 2.32
C ILE A 24 10.03 4.96 1.49
N GLU A 25 11.15 4.66 2.14
CA GLU A 25 12.32 4.11 1.44
C GLU A 25 12.04 2.75 0.81
N SER A 26 11.21 1.91 1.45
CA SER A 26 10.83 0.61 0.90
C SER A 26 10.03 0.73 -0.40
N VAL A 27 9.20 1.76 -0.53
CA VAL A 27 8.46 2.07 -1.76
C VAL A 27 9.37 2.73 -2.78
N LYS A 28 10.12 3.76 -2.38
CA LYS A 28 11.00 4.53 -3.25
C LYS A 28 12.03 3.66 -3.97
N ASN A 29 12.53 2.62 -3.30
CA ASN A 29 13.54 1.71 -3.83
C ASN A 29 12.95 0.54 -4.64
N GLN A 30 11.65 0.56 -5.00
CA GLN A 30 11.08 -0.43 -5.90
C GLN A 30 11.55 -0.16 -7.35
N GLU A 31 11.87 -1.25 -8.04
CA GLU A 31 12.30 -1.23 -9.44
C GLU A 31 11.35 -2.06 -10.31
N GLY A 32 11.44 -1.90 -11.64
CA GLY A 32 10.71 -2.72 -12.60
C GLY A 32 9.22 -2.40 -12.77
N ALA A 33 8.73 -1.34 -12.11
CA ALA A 33 7.37 -0.83 -12.27
C ALA A 33 7.34 0.68 -12.04
N THR A 34 6.36 1.37 -12.62
CA THR A 34 6.11 2.78 -12.38
C THR A 34 5.09 2.94 -11.24
N PHE A 35 5.31 3.90 -10.35
CA PHE A 35 4.40 4.10 -9.23
C PHE A 35 4.32 5.58 -8.79
N GLU A 36 3.27 5.88 -8.05
CA GLU A 36 3.15 7.08 -7.22
C GLU A 36 2.96 6.67 -5.77
N HIS A 37 3.48 7.46 -4.84
CA HIS A 37 3.31 7.25 -3.40
C HIS A 37 2.51 8.41 -2.81
N ILE A 38 1.30 8.13 -2.37
CA ILE A 38 0.35 9.09 -1.81
C ILE A 38 0.35 8.90 -0.30
N ILE A 39 0.71 9.94 0.43
CA ILE A 39 0.62 9.97 1.88
C ILE A 39 -0.62 10.77 2.28
N GLN A 40 -1.48 10.15 3.08
CA GLN A 40 -2.64 10.79 3.67
C GLN A 40 -2.40 10.92 5.17
N ASP A 41 -1.88 12.08 5.62
CA ASP A 41 -1.55 12.34 7.02
C ASP A 41 -2.70 13.08 7.72
N ALA A 42 -3.10 12.58 8.89
CA ALA A 42 -4.22 13.11 9.67
C ALA A 42 -3.88 14.32 10.54
N GLY A 43 -2.73 14.96 10.31
CA GLY A 43 -2.23 16.11 11.08
C GLY A 43 -1.29 15.70 12.21
N SER A 44 -0.23 14.96 11.86
CA SER A 44 0.81 14.50 12.80
C SER A 44 1.52 15.66 13.48
N THR A 45 1.93 15.45 14.76
CA THR A 45 2.60 16.44 15.61
C THR A 45 3.89 15.96 16.25
N ASP A 46 4.32 14.74 15.94
CA ASP A 46 5.48 14.05 16.56
C ASP A 46 6.78 14.14 15.73
N GLY A 47 6.81 14.99 14.69
CA GLY A 47 7.93 15.08 13.74
C GLY A 47 7.73 14.27 12.45
N THR A 48 6.64 13.51 12.32
CA THR A 48 6.31 12.77 11.09
C THR A 48 6.29 13.70 9.87
N LEU A 49 5.64 14.87 9.98
CA LEU A 49 5.53 15.83 8.86
C LEU A 49 6.88 16.36 8.39
N ASP A 50 7.84 16.58 9.29
CA ASP A 50 9.19 17.03 8.92
C ASP A 50 9.90 15.96 8.06
N ILE A 51 9.72 14.69 8.43
CA ILE A 51 10.25 13.57 7.65
C ILE A 51 9.57 13.51 6.29
N LEU A 52 8.23 13.54 6.23
CA LEU A 52 7.47 13.47 4.98
C LEU A 52 7.85 14.59 4.01
N ASN A 53 7.98 15.83 4.51
CA ASN A 53 8.38 16.99 3.71
C ASN A 53 9.81 16.90 3.13
N SER A 54 10.68 16.05 3.70
CA SER A 54 12.02 15.82 3.17
C SER A 54 12.06 14.93 1.91
N TYR A 55 10.91 14.38 1.49
CA TYR A 55 10.80 13.51 0.32
C TYR A 55 9.97 14.15 -0.81
N PRO A 56 10.58 14.82 -1.78
CA PRO A 56 9.87 15.60 -2.80
C PRO A 56 9.07 14.76 -3.81
N HIS A 57 9.29 13.44 -3.86
CA HIS A 57 8.54 12.52 -4.74
C HIS A 57 7.18 12.11 -4.17
N LEU A 58 6.92 12.36 -2.89
CA LEU A 58 5.66 12.01 -2.25
C LEU A 58 4.53 12.96 -2.67
N LYS A 59 3.36 12.41 -2.83
CA LYS A 59 2.11 13.18 -2.92
C LYS A 59 1.52 13.30 -1.53
N LEU A 60 2.04 14.26 -0.77
CA LEU A 60 1.64 14.49 0.61
C LEU A 60 0.34 15.30 0.70
N HIS A 61 -0.62 14.78 1.43
CA HIS A 61 -1.87 15.44 1.80
C HIS A 61 -2.01 15.41 3.32
N VAL A 62 -2.11 16.59 3.92
CA VAL A 62 -2.31 16.75 5.37
C VAL A 62 -3.74 17.20 5.61
N GLU A 63 -4.59 16.27 6.01
CA GLU A 63 -6.03 16.49 6.15
C GLU A 63 -6.55 15.67 7.32
N LYS A 64 -7.09 16.31 8.35
CA LYS A 64 -7.70 15.63 9.48
C LYS A 64 -8.80 14.67 9.01
N ASP A 65 -8.77 13.44 9.48
CA ASP A 65 -9.74 12.40 9.16
C ASP A 65 -10.42 11.84 10.42
N SER A 66 -11.40 10.96 10.23
CA SER A 66 -12.12 10.26 11.29
C SER A 66 -11.52 8.89 11.63
N GLY A 67 -10.39 8.54 10.99
CA GLY A 67 -9.67 7.27 11.20
C GLY A 67 -9.08 6.73 9.92
N MET A 68 -8.29 5.65 10.07
CA MET A 68 -7.47 5.05 9.03
C MET A 68 -8.24 4.74 7.73
N SER A 69 -9.45 4.19 7.82
CA SER A 69 -10.25 3.85 6.62
C SER A 69 -10.63 5.09 5.81
N GLU A 70 -10.95 6.21 6.47
CA GLU A 70 -11.21 7.46 5.76
C GLU A 70 -9.96 7.99 5.07
N GLY A 71 -8.81 7.94 5.75
CA GLY A 71 -7.52 8.32 5.17
C GLY A 71 -7.21 7.49 3.93
N ILE A 72 -7.35 6.16 4.00
CA ILE A 72 -7.15 5.25 2.85
C ILE A 72 -8.10 5.63 1.70
N ASN A 73 -9.39 5.82 1.96
CA ASN A 73 -10.38 6.16 0.95
C ASN A 73 -10.08 7.50 0.27
N ARG A 74 -9.63 8.51 1.02
CA ARG A 74 -9.20 9.79 0.45
C ARG A 74 -7.99 9.61 -0.47
N GLY A 75 -7.03 8.77 -0.07
CA GLY A 75 -5.88 8.43 -0.89
C GLY A 75 -6.28 7.70 -2.18
N PHE A 76 -7.17 6.71 -2.09
CA PHE A 76 -7.67 5.98 -3.25
C PHE A 76 -8.40 6.89 -4.26
N ARG A 77 -9.16 7.86 -3.81
CA ARG A 77 -9.79 8.85 -4.71
C ARG A 77 -8.78 9.70 -5.47
N LYS A 78 -7.58 9.88 -4.95
CA LYS A 78 -6.48 10.64 -5.56
C LYS A 78 -5.57 9.75 -6.43
N ALA A 79 -5.71 8.43 -6.32
CA ALA A 79 -4.90 7.46 -7.03
C ALA A 79 -5.16 7.49 -8.54
N ARG A 80 -4.07 7.38 -9.32
CA ARG A 80 -4.10 7.34 -10.80
C ARG A 80 -3.53 6.06 -11.38
N GLY A 81 -2.88 5.22 -10.55
CA GLY A 81 -2.29 3.97 -10.96
C GLY A 81 -3.33 2.94 -11.40
N LYS A 82 -2.94 2.03 -12.28
CA LYS A 82 -3.78 0.90 -12.71
C LYS A 82 -4.18 0.02 -11.54
N TRP A 83 -3.25 -0.17 -10.60
CA TRP A 83 -3.42 -0.91 -9.37
C TRP A 83 -3.27 0.00 -8.17
N VAL A 84 -4.10 -0.20 -7.15
CA VAL A 84 -4.02 0.51 -5.87
C VAL A 84 -3.77 -0.47 -4.75
N MET A 85 -2.98 -0.04 -3.77
CA MET A 85 -2.81 -0.73 -2.51
C MET A 85 -2.70 0.30 -1.39
N TRP A 86 -3.01 -0.11 -0.14
CA TRP A 86 -2.56 0.67 1.01
C TRP A 86 -1.44 -0.06 1.74
N LEU A 87 -0.48 0.71 2.16
CA LEU A 87 0.65 0.28 2.94
C LEU A 87 0.65 1.08 4.24
N ASN A 88 0.48 0.43 5.38
CA ASN A 88 0.52 1.14 6.65
C ASN A 88 1.91 1.71 6.90
N THR A 89 1.98 2.76 7.72
CA THR A 89 3.23 3.50 7.96
C THR A 89 4.30 2.66 8.67
N ASP A 90 3.91 1.60 9.36
CA ASP A 90 4.78 0.63 10.04
C ASP A 90 5.09 -0.62 9.19
N ASP A 91 4.57 -0.69 7.97
CA ASP A 91 4.82 -1.78 7.03
C ASP A 91 5.85 -1.38 5.95
N ARG A 92 6.41 -2.38 5.27
CA ARG A 92 7.42 -2.20 4.20
C ARG A 92 7.18 -3.15 3.04
N LEU A 93 7.41 -2.67 1.83
CA LEU A 93 7.52 -3.53 0.66
C LEU A 93 8.89 -4.24 0.63
N LEU A 94 8.90 -5.52 0.34
CA LEU A 94 10.14 -6.24 0.08
C LEU A 94 10.73 -5.80 -1.29
N PRO A 95 12.06 -5.86 -1.47
CA PRO A 95 12.68 -5.56 -2.76
C PRO A 95 12.07 -6.38 -3.90
N GLY A 96 11.74 -5.71 -5.01
CA GLY A 96 11.16 -6.34 -6.19
C GLY A 96 9.67 -6.70 -6.09
N ALA A 97 8.98 -6.32 -5.01
CA ALA A 97 7.57 -6.64 -4.80
C ALA A 97 6.70 -6.09 -5.94
N LEU A 98 6.85 -4.81 -6.32
CA LEU A 98 6.05 -4.21 -7.39
C LEU A 98 6.32 -4.85 -8.76
N ALA A 99 7.58 -5.20 -9.07
CA ALA A 99 7.93 -5.90 -10.30
C ALA A 99 7.25 -7.28 -10.39
N ALA A 100 7.27 -8.03 -9.28
CA ALA A 100 6.64 -9.36 -9.21
C ALA A 100 5.12 -9.26 -9.38
N VAL A 101 4.47 -8.32 -8.71
CA VAL A 101 3.03 -8.08 -8.83
C VAL A 101 2.67 -7.65 -10.24
N LYS A 102 3.45 -6.74 -10.85
CA LYS A 102 3.23 -6.31 -12.23
C LYS A 102 3.31 -7.48 -13.19
N ALA A 103 4.36 -8.28 -13.13
CA ALA A 103 4.52 -9.44 -14.01
C ALA A 103 3.36 -10.44 -13.87
N PHE A 104 2.88 -10.68 -12.65
CA PHE A 104 1.73 -11.53 -12.40
C PHE A 104 0.44 -10.91 -12.96
N ALA A 105 0.19 -9.64 -12.68
CA ALA A 105 -0.99 -8.92 -13.17
C ALA A 105 -1.05 -8.84 -14.70
N ASP A 106 0.09 -8.62 -15.36
CA ASP A 106 0.18 -8.61 -16.82
C ASP A 106 -0.12 -10.00 -17.43
N SER A 107 0.18 -11.09 -16.70
CA SER A 107 -0.16 -12.47 -17.09
C SER A 107 -1.63 -12.85 -16.85
N ARG A 108 -2.37 -12.04 -16.12
CA ARG A 108 -3.77 -12.27 -15.72
C ARG A 108 -4.59 -10.98 -15.91
N PRO A 109 -4.87 -10.61 -17.17
CA PRO A 109 -5.58 -9.36 -17.48
C PRO A 109 -7.02 -9.32 -16.93
N ASP A 110 -7.58 -10.46 -16.59
CA ASP A 110 -8.91 -10.65 -16.00
C ASP A 110 -8.92 -10.56 -14.46
N ALA A 111 -7.75 -10.48 -13.81
CA ALA A 111 -7.70 -10.38 -12.36
C ALA A 111 -8.07 -8.98 -11.88
N ASP A 112 -8.95 -8.85 -10.90
CA ASP A 112 -9.28 -7.61 -10.21
C ASP A 112 -8.52 -7.45 -8.89
N ILE A 113 -8.05 -8.56 -8.33
CA ILE A 113 -7.30 -8.60 -7.09
C ILE A 113 -6.06 -9.47 -7.27
N VAL A 114 -4.91 -8.94 -6.87
CA VAL A 114 -3.66 -9.71 -6.75
C VAL A 114 -3.21 -9.65 -5.30
N HIS A 115 -2.88 -10.80 -4.74
CA HIS A 115 -2.31 -10.84 -3.40
C HIS A 115 -1.05 -11.70 -3.36
N GLY A 116 -0.15 -11.35 -2.43
CA GLY A 116 1.17 -11.97 -2.31
C GLY A 116 1.43 -12.62 -0.96
N ALA A 117 2.63 -13.20 -0.86
CA ALA A 117 3.20 -13.60 0.42
C ALA A 117 3.61 -12.36 1.23
N TRP A 118 3.71 -12.52 2.54
CA TRP A 118 4.12 -11.48 3.45
C TRP A 118 4.92 -12.06 4.61
N THR A 119 5.54 -11.21 5.42
CA THR A 119 6.28 -11.67 6.59
C THR A 119 6.09 -10.71 7.76
N PHE A 120 6.09 -11.25 8.96
CA PHE A 120 6.19 -10.42 10.15
C PHE A 120 7.60 -9.83 10.27
N ILE A 121 7.67 -8.62 10.79
CA ILE A 121 8.92 -7.94 11.16
C ILE A 121 8.92 -7.63 12.64
N GLY A 122 10.07 -7.73 13.27
CA GLY A 122 10.26 -7.36 14.67
C GLY A 122 10.35 -5.84 14.86
N PRO A 123 10.33 -5.37 16.13
CA PRO A 123 10.51 -3.94 16.43
C PRO A 123 11.87 -3.38 15.97
N ASP A 124 12.86 -4.25 15.78
CA ASP A 124 14.18 -3.97 15.23
C ASP A 124 14.24 -4.03 13.70
N GLY A 125 13.09 -4.27 13.05
CA GLY A 125 12.99 -4.43 11.61
C GLY A 125 13.46 -5.78 11.06
N ALA A 126 13.88 -6.72 11.91
CA ALA A 126 14.30 -8.04 11.48
C ALA A 126 13.12 -8.86 10.94
N LEU A 127 13.34 -9.54 9.81
CA LEU A 127 12.35 -10.46 9.24
C LEU A 127 12.18 -11.66 10.18
N GLN A 128 10.94 -11.99 10.51
CA GLN A 128 10.64 -13.07 11.46
C GLN A 128 9.99 -14.25 10.73
N ARG A 129 8.67 -14.25 10.64
CA ARG A 129 7.89 -15.38 10.15
C ARG A 129 7.36 -15.12 8.74
N PRO A 130 7.82 -15.84 7.72
CA PRO A 130 7.24 -15.76 6.39
C PRO A 130 5.88 -16.45 6.33
N MET A 131 4.94 -15.80 5.67
CA MET A 131 3.60 -16.30 5.40
C MET A 131 3.42 -16.47 3.90
N LYS A 132 3.06 -17.68 3.48
CA LYS A 132 2.83 -17.97 2.06
C LYS A 132 1.49 -17.41 1.61
N ALA A 133 1.45 -16.92 0.37
CA ALA A 133 0.18 -16.66 -0.30
C ALA A 133 -0.58 -17.99 -0.48
N LEU A 134 -1.83 -18.01 -0.05
CA LEU A 134 -2.75 -19.14 -0.26
C LEU A 134 -3.72 -18.75 -1.37
N PRO A 135 -4.15 -19.67 -2.24
CA PRO A 135 -5.21 -19.40 -3.20
C PRO A 135 -6.46 -18.83 -2.51
N TYR A 136 -7.07 -17.82 -3.13
CA TYR A 136 -8.30 -17.27 -2.57
C TYR A 136 -9.40 -18.33 -2.55
N SER A 137 -10.10 -18.42 -1.42
CA SER A 137 -11.26 -19.28 -1.22
C SER A 137 -12.30 -18.54 -0.39
N LEU A 138 -13.47 -18.30 -0.98
CA LEU A 138 -14.58 -17.66 -0.28
C LEU A 138 -14.98 -18.46 0.97
N ASN A 139 -14.98 -19.79 0.90
CA ASN A 139 -15.29 -20.64 2.05
C ASN A 139 -14.27 -20.45 3.18
N MET A 140 -12.97 -20.39 2.87
CA MET A 140 -11.96 -20.09 3.88
C MET A 140 -12.19 -18.72 4.49
N HIS A 141 -12.49 -17.72 3.68
CA HIS A 141 -12.73 -16.36 4.16
C HIS A 141 -13.95 -16.29 5.10
N ILE A 142 -15.03 -16.98 4.77
CA ILE A 142 -16.25 -17.03 5.59
C ILE A 142 -16.03 -17.77 6.92
N TRP A 143 -15.37 -18.94 6.87
CA TRP A 143 -15.29 -19.83 8.03
C TRP A 143 -14.08 -19.56 8.94
N TYR A 144 -12.98 -19.03 8.41
CA TYR A 144 -11.73 -18.80 9.15
C TYR A 144 -11.35 -17.33 9.26
N GLY A 145 -12.12 -16.43 8.66
CA GLY A 145 -11.85 -15.00 8.67
C GLY A 145 -10.83 -14.56 7.60
N THR A 146 -10.40 -13.30 7.71
CA THR A 146 -9.46 -12.70 6.76
C THR A 146 -8.08 -13.31 6.90
N TYR A 147 -7.60 -13.96 5.86
CA TYR A 147 -6.24 -14.51 5.77
C TYR A 147 -5.36 -13.80 4.72
N LEU A 148 -5.91 -12.78 4.08
CA LEU A 148 -5.19 -11.91 3.15
C LEU A 148 -4.61 -10.73 3.93
N ALA A 149 -3.31 -10.52 3.84
CA ALA A 149 -2.68 -9.37 4.46
C ALA A 149 -2.89 -8.12 3.59
N SER A 150 -3.33 -7.03 4.21
CA SER A 150 -3.55 -5.76 3.53
C SER A 150 -2.28 -5.23 2.86
N THR A 151 -1.13 -5.44 3.49
CA THR A 151 0.20 -5.05 3.01
C THR A 151 0.67 -5.80 1.76
N ALA A 152 -0.05 -6.86 1.38
CA ALA A 152 0.25 -7.68 0.20
C ALA A 152 -0.97 -7.79 -0.73
N LEU A 153 -1.92 -6.86 -0.64
CA LEU A 153 -3.16 -6.84 -1.41
C LEU A 153 -3.16 -5.67 -2.39
N PHE A 154 -3.29 -5.99 -3.67
CA PHE A 154 -3.35 -5.04 -4.78
C PHE A 154 -4.71 -5.16 -5.46
N LEU A 155 -5.38 -4.05 -5.62
CA LEU A 155 -6.72 -3.96 -6.19
C LEU A 155 -6.67 -3.24 -7.55
N ARG A 156 -7.39 -3.75 -8.53
CA ARG A 156 -7.56 -3.03 -9.79
C ARG A 156 -8.34 -1.74 -9.53
N ARG A 157 -7.74 -0.58 -9.85
CA ARG A 157 -8.34 0.72 -9.51
C ARG A 157 -9.74 0.91 -10.10
N SER A 158 -9.97 0.52 -11.36
CA SER A 158 -11.29 0.66 -11.99
C SER A 158 -12.37 -0.07 -11.22
N THR A 159 -12.16 -1.33 -10.87
CA THR A 159 -13.10 -2.14 -10.08
C THR A 159 -13.30 -1.55 -8.68
N THR A 160 -12.20 -1.14 -8.01
CA THR A 160 -12.28 -0.55 -6.66
C THR A 160 -13.10 0.74 -6.63
N ILE A 161 -13.01 1.57 -7.68
CA ILE A 161 -13.79 2.81 -7.78
C ILE A 161 -15.27 2.52 -8.06
N GLU A 162 -15.57 1.55 -8.94
CA GLU A 162 -16.94 1.18 -9.33
C GLU A 162 -17.71 0.56 -8.15
N GLU A 163 -17.08 -0.33 -7.41
CA GLU A 163 -17.68 -1.03 -6.25
C GLU A 163 -17.73 -0.18 -4.98
N GLY A 164 -17.08 0.97 -4.98
CA GLY A 164 -16.91 1.82 -3.80
C GLY A 164 -15.63 1.52 -3.02
N PHE A 165 -15.42 2.28 -1.95
CA PHE A 165 -14.22 2.20 -1.11
C PHE A 165 -14.49 1.45 0.21
N LEU A 166 -13.48 1.34 1.05
CA LEU A 166 -13.53 0.70 2.37
C LEU A 166 -14.49 1.41 3.34
#